data_714d02292db070e7bb94f4f87e9a693a
#
_entry.id   714d02292db070e7bb94f4f87e9a693a
#
_cell.length_a   1.000
_cell.length_b   1.000
_cell.length_c   1.000
_cell.angle_alpha   90.00
_cell.angle_beta   90.00
_cell.angle_gamma   90.00
#
_symmetry.space_group_name_H-M   'P 1'
#
loop_
_entity.id
_entity.type
_entity.pdbx_description
1 polymer ?
#
loop_
_entity_poly.entity_id
_entity_poly.type
_entity_poly.pdbx_seq_one_letter_code
_entity_poly.pdbx_strand_id
1 'polypeptide(L)'
;MKRWADCERDSGSLMLALLMTMVLTSVGVLLLATTLTQASATRHDQTFTQVLPAADAGIARGLFMLNNSASSQLPPQTNQGTISLSGQTASWYSVAHTPATAPTYYDLIATSTTSSKVVRKLSAVAFQSSRFSQAAFADKSIVFRGGNVSDSYNSATGTLTTTGHGKLGSNGSVTIEGNASADSVTLYDWANNPNSSRCSGGPCSSSGGYTTVNSKYDITSASATQFMTSALASCGSTSAFTTSAVPSHTLPSGTWCASSLNLDVDTTVSGPTVIYVSGNVTMSHHLNINYTNGTEPIPANLQIYMLGNTYDQANHTTVAAAIYAPLATCYGGAQSVVYGSLVCGSISNVGGWTFHYDDALGAIGAGDFRLRDYSEG
;
A
#
# COMPACT_ATOMS: atom_id res chain seq x y z
N MET A 1 -42.67 -96.09 20.18
CA MET A 1 -41.97 -95.80 18.95
C MET A 1 -42.44 -94.46 18.36
N LYS A 2 -41.90 -93.36 18.78
CA LYS A 2 -42.17 -92.04 18.21
C LYS A 2 -41.07 -91.08 18.71
N ARG A 3 -39.97 -90.94 18.10
CA ARG A 3 -38.98 -89.87 18.28
C ARG A 3 -37.81 -89.93 17.32
N TRP A 4 -38.07 -89.90 16.01
CA TRP A 4 -37.00 -89.80 14.99
C TRP A 4 -37.38 -88.89 13.82
N ALA A 5 -38.32 -88.01 14.00
CA ALA A 5 -38.81 -87.22 12.84
C ALA A 5 -38.48 -85.70 12.96
N ASP A 6 -37.83 -85.23 14.04
CA ASP A 6 -37.61 -83.80 14.20
C ASP A 6 -36.19 -83.32 13.96
N CYS A 7 -35.28 -84.16 13.49
CA CYS A 7 -33.85 -83.77 13.29
C CYS A 7 -33.52 -83.24 11.90
N GLU A 8 -34.44 -83.32 10.91
CA GLU A 8 -34.16 -82.83 9.57
C GLU A 8 -34.58 -81.38 9.27
N ARG A 9 -35.27 -80.70 10.21
CA ARG A 9 -35.70 -79.32 9.99
C ARG A 9 -34.66 -78.25 10.39
N ASP A 10 -33.65 -78.58 11.17
CA ASP A 10 -32.68 -77.62 11.72
C ASP A 10 -31.47 -77.38 10.78
N SER A 11 -31.20 -78.24 9.84
CA SER A 11 -30.02 -78.09 8.97
C SER A 11 -30.13 -76.90 7.98
N GLY A 12 -31.39 -76.55 7.59
CA GLY A 12 -31.63 -75.41 6.70
C GLY A 12 -31.48 -74.04 7.41
N SER A 13 -31.81 -73.99 8.72
CA SER A 13 -31.71 -72.76 9.48
C SER A 13 -30.24 -72.39 9.82
N LEU A 14 -29.43 -73.42 10.04
CA LEU A 14 -28.00 -73.22 10.32
C LEU A 14 -27.25 -72.69 9.09
N MET A 15 -27.56 -73.20 7.90
CA MET A 15 -26.97 -72.69 6.62
C MET A 15 -27.35 -71.25 6.34
N LEU A 16 -28.62 -70.90 6.59
CA LEU A 16 -29.13 -69.57 6.38
C LEU A 16 -28.54 -68.58 7.38
N ALA A 17 -28.38 -68.98 8.64
CA ALA A 17 -27.73 -68.18 9.67
C ALA A 17 -26.24 -67.94 9.37
N LEU A 18 -25.55 -68.93 8.83
CA LEU A 18 -24.14 -68.83 8.42
C LEU A 18 -23.96 -67.90 7.22
N LEU A 19 -24.88 -67.99 6.23
CA LEU A 19 -24.91 -67.10 5.08
C LEU A 19 -25.21 -65.65 5.48
N MET A 20 -26.19 -65.42 6.38
CA MET A 20 -26.50 -64.09 6.92
C MET A 20 -25.33 -63.47 7.69
N THR A 21 -24.64 -64.28 8.53
CA THR A 21 -23.44 -63.76 9.27
C THR A 21 -22.31 -63.44 8.31
N MET A 22 -22.14 -64.22 7.25
CA MET A 22 -21.09 -63.93 6.26
C MET A 22 -21.38 -62.68 5.42
N VAL A 23 -22.63 -62.40 5.09
CA VAL A 23 -23.05 -61.19 4.40
C VAL A 23 -22.92 -59.99 5.36
N LEU A 24 -23.37 -60.09 6.62
CA LEU A 24 -23.27 -59.02 7.59
C LEU A 24 -21.78 -58.67 7.93
N THR A 25 -20.92 -59.67 8.03
CA THR A 25 -19.49 -59.44 8.25
C THR A 25 -18.82 -58.79 7.06
N SER A 26 -19.16 -59.19 5.84
CA SER A 26 -18.62 -58.60 4.60
C SER A 26 -19.05 -57.13 4.46
N VAL A 27 -20.35 -56.81 4.71
CA VAL A 27 -20.85 -55.42 4.72
C VAL A 27 -20.19 -54.60 5.84
N GLY A 28 -19.99 -55.18 7.00
CA GLY A 28 -19.31 -54.50 8.15
C GLY A 28 -17.86 -54.17 7.82
N VAL A 29 -17.11 -55.08 7.20
CA VAL A 29 -15.72 -54.85 6.74
C VAL A 29 -15.67 -53.75 5.67
N LEU A 30 -16.61 -53.74 4.73
CA LEU A 30 -16.69 -52.74 3.67
C LEU A 30 -16.99 -51.34 4.21
N LEU A 31 -17.92 -51.23 5.17
CA LEU A 31 -18.24 -49.98 5.86
C LEU A 31 -17.05 -49.49 6.68
N LEU A 32 -16.35 -50.40 7.37
CA LEU A 32 -15.14 -50.02 8.14
C LEU A 32 -14.05 -49.53 7.23
N ALA A 33 -13.80 -50.16 6.10
CA ALA A 33 -12.82 -49.74 5.11
C ALA A 33 -13.12 -48.34 4.54
N THR A 34 -14.38 -48.06 4.22
CA THR A 34 -14.82 -46.74 3.70
C THR A 34 -14.68 -45.66 4.76
N THR A 35 -15.05 -45.94 6.03
CA THR A 35 -14.90 -44.95 7.11
C THR A 35 -13.43 -44.65 7.44
N LEU A 36 -12.54 -45.64 7.38
CA LEU A 36 -11.12 -45.44 7.58
C LEU A 36 -10.49 -44.60 6.46
N THR A 37 -10.86 -44.85 5.19
CA THR A 37 -10.42 -44.04 4.05
C THR A 37 -10.94 -42.61 4.13
N GLN A 38 -12.19 -42.40 4.49
CA GLN A 38 -12.76 -41.06 4.69
C GLN A 38 -12.08 -40.34 5.85
N ALA A 39 -11.84 -41.00 6.98
CA ALA A 39 -11.16 -40.42 8.12
C ALA A 39 -9.70 -40.02 7.78
N SER A 40 -9.00 -40.82 6.99
CA SER A 40 -7.64 -40.47 6.53
C SER A 40 -7.63 -39.30 5.58
N ALA A 41 -8.57 -39.23 4.63
CA ALA A 41 -8.74 -38.10 3.72
C ALA A 41 -9.07 -36.80 4.48
N THR A 42 -10.01 -36.86 5.43
CA THR A 42 -10.39 -35.69 6.24
C THR A 42 -9.20 -35.19 7.08
N ARG A 43 -8.41 -36.09 7.65
CA ARG A 43 -7.20 -35.68 8.40
C ARG A 43 -6.16 -35.06 7.48
N HIS A 44 -6.00 -35.56 6.27
CA HIS A 44 -5.10 -34.99 5.29
C HIS A 44 -5.54 -33.57 4.91
N ASP A 45 -6.83 -33.38 4.62
CA ASP A 45 -7.39 -32.07 4.26
C ASP A 45 -7.29 -31.08 5.42
N GLN A 46 -7.55 -31.51 6.66
CA GLN A 46 -7.37 -30.67 7.85
C GLN A 46 -5.90 -30.25 8.01
N THR A 47 -4.96 -31.18 7.84
CA THR A 47 -3.53 -30.89 7.92
C THR A 47 -3.11 -29.95 6.80
N PHE A 48 -3.64 -30.16 5.62
CA PHE A 48 -3.36 -29.34 4.43
C PHE A 48 -3.87 -27.89 4.59
N THR A 49 -5.08 -27.69 5.14
CA THR A 49 -5.62 -26.34 5.41
C THR A 49 -4.92 -25.64 6.57
N GLN A 50 -4.44 -26.37 7.57
CA GLN A 50 -3.71 -25.80 8.70
C GLN A 50 -2.31 -25.26 8.34
N VAL A 51 -1.69 -25.78 7.30
CA VAL A 51 -0.33 -25.37 6.87
C VAL A 51 -0.32 -23.99 6.20
N LEU A 52 -1.44 -23.60 5.57
CA LEU A 52 -1.57 -22.33 4.85
C LEU A 52 -1.37 -21.09 5.74
N PRO A 53 -2.00 -20.98 6.92
CA PRO A 53 -1.79 -19.83 7.81
C PRO A 53 -0.35 -19.66 8.28
N ALA A 54 0.40 -20.74 8.42
CA ALA A 54 1.81 -20.66 8.80
C ALA A 54 2.68 -20.11 7.65
N ALA A 55 2.40 -20.51 6.41
CA ALA A 55 3.08 -19.96 5.24
C ALA A 55 2.71 -18.47 5.04
N ASP A 56 1.42 -18.12 5.23
CA ASP A 56 0.95 -16.73 5.19
C ASP A 56 1.63 -15.85 6.24
N ALA A 57 1.76 -16.35 7.47
CA ALA A 57 2.52 -15.68 8.52
C ALA A 57 3.99 -15.46 8.13
N GLY A 58 4.59 -16.38 7.35
CA GLY A 58 5.94 -16.23 6.79
C GLY A 58 6.02 -15.06 5.81
N ILE A 59 5.06 -14.93 4.89
CA ILE A 59 4.97 -13.80 3.95
C ILE A 59 4.75 -12.49 4.72
N ALA A 60 3.82 -12.47 5.67
CA ALA A 60 3.56 -11.28 6.51
C ALA A 60 4.80 -10.84 7.30
N ARG A 61 5.57 -11.81 7.84
CA ARG A 61 6.83 -11.53 8.53
C ARG A 61 7.88 -10.96 7.57
N GLY A 62 7.99 -11.51 6.36
CA GLY A 62 8.87 -10.99 5.31
C GLY A 62 8.56 -9.55 4.97
N LEU A 63 7.28 -9.24 4.75
CA LEU A 63 6.81 -7.87 4.50
C LEU A 63 7.11 -6.93 5.66
N PHE A 64 6.87 -7.39 6.90
CA PHE A 64 7.22 -6.60 8.10
C PHE A 64 8.72 -6.29 8.16
N MET A 65 9.57 -7.26 7.86
CA MET A 65 11.02 -7.04 7.87
C MET A 65 11.46 -6.08 6.76
N LEU A 66 10.88 -6.17 5.55
CA LEU A 66 11.12 -5.20 4.47
C LEU A 66 10.77 -3.78 4.88
N ASN A 67 9.67 -3.59 5.61
CA ASN A 67 9.20 -2.27 6.03
C ASN A 67 9.94 -1.70 7.25
N ASN A 68 10.58 -2.55 8.06
CA ASN A 68 11.21 -2.12 9.32
C ASN A 68 12.75 -2.27 9.35
N SER A 69 13.35 -2.88 8.33
CA SER A 69 14.80 -3.02 8.24
C SER A 69 15.32 -2.16 7.10
N ALA A 70 16.53 -1.59 7.27
CA ALA A 70 17.20 -0.97 6.14
C ALA A 70 17.34 -2.03 5.03
N SER A 71 16.79 -1.76 3.86
CA SER A 71 16.71 -2.70 2.72
C SER A 71 18.05 -3.31 2.29
N SER A 72 19.17 -2.67 2.69
CA SER A 72 20.53 -3.17 2.50
C SER A 72 20.91 -4.35 3.40
N GLN A 73 20.09 -4.70 4.38
CA GLN A 73 20.37 -5.77 5.35
C GLN A 73 19.63 -7.08 5.11
N LEU A 74 18.80 -7.16 4.07
CA LEU A 74 18.16 -8.42 3.70
C LEU A 74 19.08 -9.19 2.73
N PRO A 75 19.83 -10.20 3.22
CA PRO A 75 20.67 -10.99 2.33
C PRO A 75 19.80 -11.73 1.32
N PRO A 76 20.14 -11.70 0.03
CA PRO A 76 19.39 -12.42 -0.98
C PRO A 76 19.47 -13.93 -0.76
N GLN A 77 18.36 -14.63 -0.92
CA GLN A 77 18.22 -16.08 -1.04
C GLN A 77 18.52 -16.92 0.22
N THR A 78 18.71 -16.35 1.39
CA THR A 78 18.90 -17.13 2.62
C THR A 78 17.60 -17.23 3.42
N ASN A 79 17.43 -18.34 4.15
CA ASN A 79 16.34 -18.50 5.09
C ASN A 79 16.39 -17.38 6.13
N GLN A 80 15.43 -16.46 6.07
CA GLN A 80 15.41 -15.25 6.89
C GLN A 80 14.82 -15.48 8.27
N GLY A 81 14.21 -16.65 8.49
CA GLY A 81 13.64 -17.00 9.78
C GLY A 81 12.65 -18.15 9.71
N THR A 82 12.32 -18.65 10.88
CA THR A 82 11.27 -19.66 11.08
C THR A 82 10.20 -19.09 11.99
N ILE A 83 8.95 -19.38 11.67
CA ILE A 83 7.79 -19.08 12.52
C ILE A 83 7.14 -20.40 12.88
N SER A 84 6.89 -20.61 14.17
CA SER A 84 6.19 -21.80 14.65
C SER A 84 4.77 -21.40 15.10
N LEU A 85 3.78 -22.04 14.52
CA LEU A 85 2.37 -21.85 14.82
C LEU A 85 1.74 -23.23 15.09
N SER A 86 1.29 -23.47 16.31
CA SER A 86 0.52 -24.69 16.68
C SER A 86 1.11 -26.01 16.15
N GLY A 87 2.43 -26.21 16.31
CA GLY A 87 3.10 -27.43 15.86
C GLY A 87 3.48 -27.47 14.37
N GLN A 88 3.34 -26.35 13.70
CA GLN A 88 3.76 -26.15 12.31
C GLN A 88 4.96 -25.19 12.27
N THR A 89 5.84 -25.38 11.33
CA THR A 89 6.99 -24.52 11.14
C THR A 89 6.96 -23.96 9.72
N ALA A 90 6.98 -22.65 9.60
CA ALA A 90 7.17 -21.96 8.32
C ALA A 90 8.57 -21.37 8.26
N SER A 91 9.27 -21.60 7.18
CA SER A 91 10.49 -20.90 6.79
C SER A 91 10.15 -19.91 5.66
N TRP A 92 10.75 -18.73 5.68
CA TRP A 92 10.56 -17.75 4.64
C TRP A 92 11.88 -17.15 4.18
N TYR A 93 11.95 -16.72 2.93
CA TYR A 93 13.09 -16.02 2.36
C TYR A 93 12.63 -14.98 1.35
N SER A 94 13.49 -14.02 1.04
CA SER A 94 13.24 -13.00 0.03
C SER A 94 14.27 -13.10 -1.10
N VAL A 95 13.81 -12.84 -2.32
CA VAL A 95 14.68 -12.70 -3.49
C VAL A 95 14.53 -11.27 -4.01
N ALA A 96 15.60 -10.49 -3.95
CA ALA A 96 15.60 -9.13 -4.46
C ALA A 96 15.70 -9.13 -5.98
N HIS A 97 14.81 -8.44 -6.64
CA HIS A 97 14.92 -8.08 -8.04
C HIS A 97 15.22 -6.59 -8.14
N THR A 98 16.40 -6.28 -8.62
CA THR A 98 16.81 -4.90 -8.92
C THR A 98 16.81 -4.75 -10.44
N PRO A 99 15.72 -4.28 -11.06
CA PRO A 99 15.79 -3.90 -12.46
C PRO A 99 16.76 -2.71 -12.61
N ALA A 100 17.41 -2.63 -13.75
CA ALA A 100 18.33 -1.51 -14.07
C ALA A 100 17.63 -0.13 -13.97
N THR A 101 16.30 -0.12 -13.97
CA THR A 101 15.42 1.04 -13.76
C THR A 101 14.42 0.68 -12.66
N ALA A 102 14.50 1.35 -11.50
CA ALA A 102 13.61 1.13 -10.35
C ALA A 102 12.11 1.08 -10.73
N PRO A 103 11.23 0.38 -9.97
CA PRO A 103 11.30 0.15 -8.53
C PRO A 103 11.88 -1.22 -8.15
N THR A 104 12.54 -1.26 -6.99
CA THR A 104 12.99 -2.50 -6.36
C THR A 104 11.79 -3.33 -5.94
N TYR A 105 11.75 -4.58 -6.32
CA TYR A 105 10.75 -5.52 -5.82
C TYR A 105 11.42 -6.80 -5.28
N TYR A 106 10.72 -7.48 -4.40
CA TYR A 106 11.18 -8.70 -3.77
C TYR A 106 10.15 -9.80 -3.96
N ASP A 107 10.60 -10.96 -4.40
CA ASP A 107 9.79 -12.17 -4.28
C ASP A 107 9.91 -12.69 -2.85
N LEU A 108 8.81 -12.66 -2.10
CA LEU A 108 8.71 -13.28 -0.80
C LEU A 108 8.21 -14.71 -0.99
N ILE A 109 8.97 -15.66 -0.48
CA ILE A 109 8.62 -17.07 -0.57
C ILE A 109 8.60 -17.65 0.84
N ALA A 110 7.46 -18.22 1.22
CA ALA A 110 7.29 -18.91 2.49
C ALA A 110 6.94 -20.37 2.24
N THR A 111 7.65 -21.26 2.92
CA THR A 111 7.40 -22.70 2.88
C THR A 111 7.05 -23.17 4.28
N SER A 112 5.85 -23.73 4.43
CA SER A 112 5.38 -24.28 5.68
C SER A 112 5.36 -25.80 5.63
N THR A 113 5.78 -26.43 6.74
CA THR A 113 5.82 -27.88 6.89
C THR A 113 5.17 -28.29 8.20
N THR A 114 4.46 -29.43 8.18
CA THR A 114 3.96 -30.10 9.38
C THR A 114 4.88 -31.23 9.79
N SER A 115 4.68 -31.74 11.01
CA SER A 115 5.31 -32.98 11.51
C SER A 115 5.01 -34.19 10.62
N SER A 116 3.88 -34.19 9.91
CA SER A 116 3.49 -35.22 8.93
C SER A 116 4.07 -35.01 7.54
N LYS A 117 5.02 -34.09 7.37
CA LYS A 117 5.72 -33.78 6.11
C LYS A 117 4.83 -33.22 4.99
N VAL A 118 3.65 -32.71 5.30
CA VAL A 118 2.86 -31.92 4.35
C VAL A 118 3.55 -30.57 4.18
N VAL A 119 3.82 -30.19 2.94
CA VAL A 119 4.55 -28.96 2.58
C VAL A 119 3.62 -28.07 1.77
N ARG A 120 3.57 -26.78 2.12
CA ARG A 120 2.97 -25.74 1.29
C ARG A 120 3.95 -24.62 1.05
N LYS A 121 3.92 -24.10 -0.17
CA LYS A 121 4.73 -22.97 -0.61
C LYS A 121 3.80 -21.85 -1.04
N LEU A 122 3.99 -20.67 -0.46
CA LEU A 122 3.36 -19.44 -0.90
C LEU A 122 4.43 -18.53 -1.46
N SER A 123 4.08 -17.80 -2.52
CA SER A 123 4.89 -16.73 -3.07
C SER A 123 4.06 -15.47 -3.25
N ALA A 124 4.67 -14.33 -2.98
CA ALA A 124 4.08 -13.02 -3.21
C ALA A 124 5.16 -12.04 -3.63
N VAL A 125 4.81 -11.10 -4.49
CA VAL A 125 5.72 -10.03 -4.89
C VAL A 125 5.52 -8.84 -3.94
N ALA A 126 6.55 -8.49 -3.18
CA ALA A 126 6.60 -7.26 -2.42
C ALA A 126 7.24 -6.18 -3.28
N PHE A 127 6.48 -5.17 -3.62
CA PHE A 127 6.95 -4.00 -4.37
C PHE A 127 6.86 -2.75 -3.51
N GLN A 128 7.81 -1.86 -3.70
CA GLN A 128 7.80 -0.58 -3.02
C GLN A 128 6.93 0.40 -3.81
N SER A 129 5.83 0.84 -3.22
CA SER A 129 5.01 1.88 -3.82
C SER A 129 5.60 3.25 -3.50
N SER A 130 5.70 4.13 -4.50
CA SER A 130 6.02 5.53 -4.23
C SER A 130 4.94 6.14 -3.35
N ARG A 131 5.35 6.97 -2.35
CA ARG A 131 4.42 7.81 -1.59
C ARG A 131 3.79 8.89 -2.45
N PHE A 132 4.41 9.18 -3.58
CA PHE A 132 4.02 10.22 -4.52
C PHE A 132 3.49 9.63 -5.84
N SER A 133 2.62 8.64 -5.77
CA SER A 133 2.06 7.95 -6.94
C SER A 133 0.86 8.66 -7.57
N GLN A 134 0.49 9.83 -7.04
CA GLN A 134 -0.68 10.60 -7.48
C GLN A 134 -0.39 12.10 -7.42
N ALA A 135 -1.08 12.88 -8.23
CA ALA A 135 -0.99 14.34 -8.23
C ALA A 135 -1.40 14.91 -6.86
N ALA A 136 -2.54 14.44 -6.35
CA ALA A 136 -2.99 14.77 -5.00
C ALA A 136 -3.64 13.54 -4.35
N PHE A 137 -3.29 13.30 -3.09
CA PHE A 137 -3.89 12.24 -2.28
C PHE A 137 -4.33 12.78 -0.91
N ALA A 138 -5.50 12.34 -0.43
CA ALA A 138 -5.95 12.64 0.92
C ALA A 138 -6.53 11.43 1.66
N ASP A 139 -6.19 11.30 2.96
CA ASP A 139 -6.74 10.23 3.80
C ASP A 139 -8.25 10.41 4.03
N LYS A 140 -8.72 11.65 4.22
CA LYS A 140 -10.10 11.94 4.57
C LYS A 140 -10.93 12.49 3.40
N SER A 141 -10.50 13.59 2.80
CA SER A 141 -11.26 14.22 1.74
C SER A 141 -10.41 15.11 0.83
N ILE A 142 -10.81 15.16 -0.43
CA ILE A 142 -10.35 16.15 -1.39
C ILE A 142 -11.57 16.98 -1.82
N VAL A 143 -11.47 18.30 -1.71
CA VAL A 143 -12.44 19.24 -2.25
C VAL A 143 -11.76 20.12 -3.29
N PHE A 144 -12.14 19.94 -4.54
CA PHE A 144 -11.61 20.65 -5.72
C PHE A 144 -12.67 21.63 -6.23
N ARG A 145 -12.39 22.93 -6.19
CA ARG A 145 -13.37 23.98 -6.55
C ARG A 145 -12.84 24.92 -7.62
N GLY A 146 -13.69 25.26 -8.55
CA GLY A 146 -13.53 26.39 -9.47
C GLY A 146 -12.27 26.40 -10.33
N GLY A 147 -12.31 25.85 -11.54
CA GLY A 147 -11.24 25.98 -12.54
C GLY A 147 -9.93 25.23 -12.25
N ASN A 148 -9.94 24.33 -11.29
CA ASN A 148 -8.78 23.50 -10.97
C ASN A 148 -8.54 22.47 -12.07
N VAL A 149 -7.26 22.24 -12.37
CA VAL A 149 -6.83 21.22 -13.31
C VAL A 149 -5.86 20.29 -12.60
N SER A 150 -5.97 19.00 -12.88
CA SER A 150 -4.94 18.04 -12.54
C SER A 150 -4.54 17.28 -13.79
N ASP A 151 -3.31 17.47 -14.21
CA ASP A 151 -2.68 16.80 -15.36
C ASP A 151 -1.30 16.24 -14.98
N SER A 152 -0.51 15.78 -15.94
CA SER A 152 0.81 15.22 -15.66
C SER A 152 1.83 15.58 -16.72
N TYR A 153 3.10 15.45 -16.35
CA TYR A 153 4.26 15.54 -17.19
C TYR A 153 5.36 14.59 -16.69
N ASN A 154 6.50 14.53 -17.36
CA ASN A 154 7.62 13.70 -16.93
C ASN A 154 8.94 14.48 -17.01
N SER A 155 9.44 14.91 -15.85
CA SER A 155 10.70 15.67 -15.76
C SER A 155 11.94 14.85 -16.13
N ALA A 156 11.88 13.53 -16.10
CA ALA A 156 13.02 12.69 -16.48
C ALA A 156 13.24 12.60 -17.99
N THR A 157 12.21 12.88 -18.80
CA THR A 157 12.27 12.83 -20.27
C THR A 157 12.36 14.21 -20.91
N GLY A 158 12.18 15.29 -20.13
CA GLY A 158 12.27 16.67 -20.64
C GLY A 158 11.13 17.05 -21.57
N THR A 159 9.98 16.43 -21.47
CA THR A 159 8.81 16.72 -22.31
C THR A 159 7.60 17.04 -21.45
N LEU A 160 7.16 18.30 -21.49
CA LEU A 160 5.84 18.73 -20.98
C LEU A 160 4.72 18.14 -21.85
N THR A 161 4.62 16.83 -21.89
CA THR A 161 3.48 16.18 -22.53
C THR A 161 2.47 15.84 -21.42
N THR A 162 1.34 16.50 -21.46
CA THR A 162 0.17 16.12 -20.65
C THR A 162 -0.20 14.68 -20.98
N THR A 163 0.20 13.75 -20.13
CA THR A 163 0.12 12.31 -20.42
C THR A 163 -1.11 11.63 -19.79
N GLY A 164 -1.98 12.38 -19.12
CA GLY A 164 -3.21 11.82 -18.56
C GLY A 164 -3.01 11.02 -17.27
N HIS A 165 -1.96 11.30 -16.49
CA HIS A 165 -1.68 10.63 -15.23
C HIS A 165 -1.91 11.51 -13.99
N GLY A 166 -2.49 12.68 -14.15
CA GLY A 166 -2.85 13.59 -13.05
C GLY A 166 -3.97 13.04 -12.16
N LYS A 167 -3.69 11.96 -11.43
CA LYS A 167 -4.67 11.23 -10.64
C LYS A 167 -4.91 11.88 -9.29
N LEU A 168 -6.18 11.98 -8.89
CA LEU A 168 -6.60 12.31 -7.53
C LEU A 168 -6.94 11.02 -6.79
N GLY A 169 -6.49 10.86 -5.55
CA GLY A 169 -6.79 9.70 -4.73
C GLY A 169 -7.28 10.03 -3.34
N SER A 170 -8.20 9.23 -2.80
CA SER A 170 -8.64 9.41 -1.42
C SER A 170 -9.07 8.09 -0.78
N ASN A 171 -8.76 7.95 0.53
CA ASN A 171 -9.38 6.92 1.37
C ASN A 171 -10.80 7.30 1.79
N GLY A 172 -11.14 8.59 1.75
CA GLY A 172 -12.45 9.12 2.10
C GLY A 172 -13.26 9.56 0.88
N SER A 173 -13.39 10.85 0.64
CA SER A 173 -14.21 11.40 -0.43
C SER A 173 -13.43 12.32 -1.37
N VAL A 174 -13.91 12.43 -2.62
CA VAL A 174 -13.45 13.41 -3.61
C VAL A 174 -14.66 14.16 -4.13
N THR A 175 -14.64 15.49 -3.98
CA THR A 175 -15.67 16.39 -4.47
C THR A 175 -15.06 17.35 -5.49
N ILE A 176 -15.56 17.35 -6.69
CA ILE A 176 -15.11 18.22 -7.78
C ILE A 176 -16.26 19.16 -8.15
N GLU A 177 -16.10 20.43 -7.87
CA GLU A 177 -17.14 21.45 -8.02
C GLU A 177 -16.79 22.49 -9.10
N GLY A 178 -17.80 23.00 -9.78
CA GLY A 178 -17.65 24.02 -10.81
C GLY A 178 -16.96 23.48 -12.07
N ASN A 179 -16.03 24.25 -12.61
CA ASN A 179 -15.27 23.88 -13.83
C ASN A 179 -13.97 23.14 -13.53
N ALA A 180 -13.83 22.56 -12.37
CA ALA A 180 -12.67 21.78 -12.02
C ALA A 180 -12.61 20.48 -12.83
N SER A 181 -11.41 20.06 -13.22
CA SER A 181 -11.15 18.84 -13.97
C SER A 181 -10.01 18.05 -13.36
N ALA A 182 -10.04 16.73 -13.52
CA ALA A 182 -8.97 15.83 -13.17
C ALA A 182 -8.91 14.68 -14.19
N ASP A 183 -7.75 14.16 -14.47
CA ASP A 183 -7.60 13.05 -15.41
C ASP A 183 -8.33 11.79 -14.93
N SER A 184 -8.21 11.48 -13.67
CA SER A 184 -8.91 10.35 -13.05
C SER A 184 -9.00 10.49 -11.52
N VAL A 185 -9.92 9.73 -10.93
CA VAL A 185 -10.10 9.64 -9.48
C VAL A 185 -9.96 8.19 -9.04
N THR A 186 -9.26 7.95 -7.94
CA THR A 186 -9.17 6.63 -7.31
C THR A 186 -9.67 6.71 -5.87
N LEU A 187 -10.69 5.93 -5.55
CA LEU A 187 -11.20 5.77 -4.19
C LEU A 187 -10.63 4.49 -3.57
N TYR A 188 -9.89 4.65 -2.50
CA TYR A 188 -9.34 3.57 -1.69
C TYR A 188 -10.29 3.21 -0.54
N ASP A 189 -9.99 2.11 0.16
CA ASP A 189 -10.80 1.62 1.28
C ASP A 189 -12.26 1.30 0.89
N TRP A 190 -12.46 0.86 -0.36
CA TRP A 190 -13.81 0.61 -0.89
C TRP A 190 -14.51 -0.54 -0.18
N ALA A 191 -13.78 -1.56 0.23
CA ALA A 191 -14.35 -2.71 0.94
C ALA A 191 -15.01 -2.33 2.29
N ASN A 192 -14.44 -1.33 2.99
CA ASN A 192 -14.96 -0.88 4.28
C ASN A 192 -16.01 0.25 4.14
N ASN A 193 -15.97 0.98 3.03
CA ASN A 193 -16.86 2.11 2.79
C ASN A 193 -17.33 2.17 1.32
N PRO A 194 -18.17 1.20 0.87
CA PRO A 194 -18.63 1.12 -0.53
C PRO A 194 -19.79 2.11 -0.77
N ASN A 195 -19.48 3.40 -0.88
CA ASN A 195 -20.48 4.43 -1.12
C ASN A 195 -20.12 5.27 -2.36
N SER A 196 -20.94 5.19 -3.40
CA SER A 196 -20.75 5.96 -4.64
C SER A 196 -20.81 7.48 -4.43
N SER A 197 -21.49 7.96 -3.38
CA SER A 197 -21.52 9.39 -3.05
C SER A 197 -20.17 9.94 -2.56
N ARG A 198 -19.18 9.10 -2.32
CA ARG A 198 -17.80 9.51 -2.00
C ARG A 198 -17.11 10.21 -3.18
N CYS A 199 -17.58 10.03 -4.40
CA CYS A 199 -17.11 10.73 -5.57
C CYS A 199 -18.25 11.58 -6.13
N SER A 200 -18.08 12.89 -6.25
CA SER A 200 -19.08 13.78 -6.77
C SER A 200 -18.48 14.85 -7.69
N GLY A 201 -19.21 15.20 -8.77
CA GLY A 201 -18.80 16.18 -9.77
C GLY A 201 -17.70 15.70 -10.73
N GLY A 202 -17.43 16.44 -11.79
CA GLY A 202 -16.36 16.16 -12.76
C GLY A 202 -16.34 14.72 -13.27
N PRO A 203 -15.15 14.06 -13.25
CA PRO A 203 -15.01 12.68 -13.69
C PRO A 203 -15.90 11.68 -12.96
N CYS A 204 -16.28 12.00 -11.71
CA CYS A 204 -17.14 11.14 -10.90
C CYS A 204 -18.56 10.99 -11.46
N SER A 205 -19.01 11.94 -12.27
CA SER A 205 -20.37 11.98 -12.82
C SER A 205 -20.58 11.09 -14.04
N SER A 206 -19.49 10.62 -14.66
CA SER A 206 -19.54 9.70 -15.80
C SER A 206 -19.47 8.26 -15.32
N SER A 207 -20.24 7.36 -15.93
CA SER A 207 -20.14 5.93 -15.65
C SER A 207 -18.73 5.43 -16.00
N GLY A 208 -17.93 5.07 -15.00
CA GLY A 208 -16.52 4.68 -15.16
C GLY A 208 -15.50 5.79 -14.89
N GLY A 209 -15.93 6.95 -14.45
CA GLY A 209 -15.06 8.10 -14.20
C GLY A 209 -14.18 8.01 -12.95
N TYR A 210 -14.33 6.98 -12.13
CA TYR A 210 -13.43 6.70 -11.01
C TYR A 210 -13.14 5.21 -10.88
N THR A 211 -11.99 4.90 -10.32
CA THR A 211 -11.59 3.53 -9.97
C THR A 211 -11.72 3.29 -8.48
N THR A 212 -11.92 2.05 -8.07
CA THR A 212 -12.02 1.65 -6.67
C THR A 212 -10.94 0.65 -6.31
N VAL A 213 -10.35 0.82 -5.13
CA VAL A 213 -9.37 -0.10 -4.54
C VAL A 213 -9.89 -0.52 -3.18
N ASN A 214 -9.98 -1.82 -2.94
CA ASN A 214 -10.57 -2.37 -1.70
C ASN A 214 -9.75 -2.06 -0.45
N SER A 215 -8.44 -1.99 -0.58
CA SER A 215 -7.55 -1.69 0.54
C SER A 215 -7.40 -0.20 0.78
N LYS A 216 -7.25 0.18 2.05
CA LYS A 216 -6.87 1.54 2.44
C LYS A 216 -5.43 1.84 2.00
N TYR A 217 -5.19 3.05 1.50
CA TYR A 217 -3.84 3.55 1.28
C TYR A 217 -3.35 4.20 2.59
N ASP A 218 -2.54 3.47 3.33
CA ASP A 218 -2.10 3.92 4.65
C ASP A 218 -1.02 5.00 4.56
N ILE A 219 -1.36 6.21 5.00
CA ILE A 219 -0.44 7.34 5.13
C ILE A 219 -0.39 7.89 6.55
N THR A 220 -1.28 7.46 7.43
CA THR A 220 -1.49 8.05 8.76
C THR A 220 -1.08 7.16 9.92
N SER A 221 -0.84 5.87 9.70
CA SER A 221 -0.40 4.96 10.76
C SER A 221 0.96 5.38 11.34
N ALA A 222 1.24 4.91 12.53
CA ALA A 222 2.54 5.13 13.16
C ALA A 222 3.68 4.59 12.28
N SER A 223 3.50 3.45 11.59
CA SER A 223 4.47 2.90 10.66
C SER A 223 4.68 3.79 9.43
N ALA A 224 3.60 4.33 8.85
CA ALA A 224 3.69 5.22 7.69
C ALA A 224 4.38 6.56 7.99
N THR A 225 4.38 7.01 9.26
CA THR A 225 4.98 8.28 9.70
C THR A 225 6.31 8.10 10.45
N GLN A 226 6.67 6.88 10.83
CA GLN A 226 7.83 6.59 11.66
C GLN A 226 9.16 7.07 11.05
N PHE A 227 9.30 6.99 9.73
CA PHE A 227 10.51 7.46 9.05
C PHE A 227 10.73 8.97 9.25
N MET A 228 9.66 9.79 9.27
CA MET A 228 9.74 11.22 9.54
C MET A 228 10.11 11.48 11.02
N THR A 229 9.48 10.76 11.93
CA THR A 229 9.78 10.85 13.36
C THR A 229 11.23 10.47 13.64
N SER A 230 11.73 9.40 12.99
CA SER A 230 13.12 8.97 13.13
C SER A 230 14.11 9.98 12.53
N ALA A 231 13.78 10.56 11.35
CA ALA A 231 14.57 11.59 10.74
C ALA A 231 14.64 12.85 11.61
N LEU A 232 13.51 13.32 12.12
CA LEU A 232 13.46 14.48 13.04
C LEU A 232 14.23 14.22 14.35
N ALA A 233 14.16 13.00 14.90
CA ALA A 233 14.94 12.63 16.08
C ALA A 233 16.45 12.67 15.82
N SER A 234 16.89 12.33 14.60
CA SER A 234 18.32 12.39 14.23
C SER A 234 18.85 13.80 14.00
N CYS A 235 17.97 14.78 13.82
CA CYS A 235 18.34 16.18 13.57
C CYS A 235 18.83 16.95 14.83
N GLY A 236 18.65 16.39 16.02
CA GLY A 236 18.94 17.10 17.26
C GLY A 236 17.89 18.19 17.56
N SER A 237 18.33 19.45 17.79
CA SER A 237 17.39 20.55 18.02
C SER A 237 16.87 21.10 16.68
N THR A 238 15.54 21.25 16.57
CA THR A 238 14.90 21.91 15.42
C THR A 238 14.47 23.33 15.82
N SER A 239 14.68 24.31 14.93
CA SER A 239 14.17 25.69 15.07
C SER A 239 13.19 26.01 13.94
N ALA A 240 12.43 27.07 14.10
CA ALA A 240 11.65 27.62 13.01
C ALA A 240 12.58 28.06 11.87
N PHE A 241 12.20 27.71 10.64
CA PHE A 241 12.97 28.00 9.45
C PHE A 241 12.18 28.91 8.51
N THR A 242 12.81 30.01 8.08
CA THR A 242 12.23 30.97 7.15
C THR A 242 13.18 31.19 5.98
N THR A 243 12.66 31.15 4.75
CA THR A 243 13.51 31.18 3.56
C THR A 243 14.17 32.53 3.31
N SER A 244 13.58 33.64 3.77
CA SER A 244 14.25 34.95 3.72
C SER A 244 15.55 35.03 4.54
N ALA A 245 15.73 34.12 5.51
CA ALA A 245 16.97 34.01 6.27
C ALA A 245 18.09 33.25 5.51
N VAL A 246 17.79 32.64 4.37
CA VAL A 246 18.76 31.89 3.58
C VAL A 246 19.50 32.81 2.61
N PRO A 247 20.85 32.80 2.62
CA PRO A 247 21.63 33.60 1.66
C PRO A 247 21.23 33.25 0.23
N SER A 248 21.05 34.30 -0.58
CA SER A 248 20.65 34.16 -2.01
C SER A 248 19.32 33.41 -2.25
N HIS A 249 18.52 33.18 -1.20
CA HIS A 249 17.26 32.42 -1.23
C HIS A 249 17.39 31.06 -1.96
N THR A 250 18.59 30.48 -1.90
CA THR A 250 18.88 29.17 -2.51
C THR A 250 19.20 28.16 -1.43
N LEU A 251 18.35 27.14 -1.31
CA LEU A 251 18.56 26.05 -0.37
C LEU A 251 19.66 25.13 -0.91
N PRO A 252 20.72 24.91 -0.15
CA PRO A 252 21.72 23.91 -0.51
C PRO A 252 21.13 22.51 -0.52
N SER A 253 21.70 21.63 -1.37
CA SER A 253 21.35 20.21 -1.38
C SER A 253 21.61 19.57 -0.02
N GLY A 254 20.82 18.56 0.33
CA GLY A 254 20.96 17.81 1.57
C GLY A 254 19.67 17.72 2.39
N THR A 255 19.82 17.28 3.65
CA THR A 255 18.71 17.10 4.58
C THR A 255 18.65 18.24 5.58
N TRP A 256 17.46 18.81 5.73
CA TRP A 256 17.16 19.92 6.63
C TRP A 256 16.06 19.52 7.62
N CYS A 257 16.11 20.11 8.81
CA CYS A 257 15.10 19.85 9.83
C CYS A 257 14.61 21.17 10.43
N ALA A 258 13.29 21.30 10.54
CA ALA A 258 12.67 22.50 11.08
C ALA A 258 11.52 22.16 12.04
N SER A 259 11.31 23.02 13.04
CA SER A 259 10.10 22.95 13.87
C SER A 259 8.87 23.54 13.17
N SER A 260 9.08 24.49 12.27
CA SER A 260 8.10 25.03 11.31
C SER A 260 8.83 25.56 10.09
N LEU A 261 8.18 25.58 8.94
CA LEU A 261 8.75 26.08 7.69
C LEU A 261 7.89 27.22 7.16
N ASN A 262 8.49 28.38 6.99
CA ASN A 262 7.87 29.53 6.34
C ASN A 262 8.61 29.85 5.03
N LEU A 263 7.94 29.68 3.92
CA LEU A 263 8.42 30.04 2.59
C LEU A 263 7.86 31.43 2.27
N ASP A 264 8.66 32.46 2.50
CA ASP A 264 8.24 33.87 2.46
C ASP A 264 8.89 34.68 1.32
N VAL A 265 9.80 34.07 0.56
CA VAL A 265 10.44 34.64 -0.62
C VAL A 265 10.59 33.60 -1.73
N ASP A 266 10.78 34.05 -2.96
CA ASP A 266 11.14 33.16 -4.06
C ASP A 266 12.37 32.33 -3.69
N THR A 267 12.22 31.02 -3.78
CA THR A 267 13.25 30.11 -3.26
C THR A 267 13.60 29.06 -4.31
N THR A 268 14.89 28.89 -4.57
CA THR A 268 15.42 27.82 -5.41
C THR A 268 16.14 26.77 -4.59
N VAL A 269 16.42 25.62 -5.19
CA VAL A 269 17.28 24.58 -4.59
C VAL A 269 18.50 24.36 -5.48
N SER A 270 19.68 24.15 -4.89
CA SER A 270 20.90 23.90 -5.67
C SER A 270 21.07 22.43 -6.10
N GLY A 271 20.18 21.54 -5.64
CA GLY A 271 20.18 20.10 -5.91
C GLY A 271 19.19 19.38 -5.01
N PRO A 272 19.21 18.05 -4.94
CA PRO A 272 18.27 17.29 -4.14
C PRO A 272 18.28 17.74 -2.66
N THR A 273 17.15 18.26 -2.21
CA THR A 273 16.92 18.83 -0.89
C THR A 273 15.72 18.17 -0.23
N VAL A 274 15.91 17.66 0.97
CA VAL A 274 14.85 17.04 1.77
C VAL A 274 14.66 17.84 3.04
N ILE A 275 13.42 18.27 3.32
CA ILE A 275 13.10 19.06 4.51
C ILE A 275 12.12 18.26 5.39
N TYR A 276 12.52 17.94 6.60
CA TYR A 276 11.65 17.39 7.63
C TYR A 276 11.14 18.48 8.55
N VAL A 277 9.83 18.59 8.71
CA VAL A 277 9.17 19.62 9.50
C VAL A 277 8.30 18.97 10.57
N SER A 278 8.57 19.26 11.84
CA SER A 278 7.76 18.72 12.95
C SER A 278 6.43 19.45 13.14
N GLY A 279 6.31 20.70 12.68
CA GLY A 279 5.13 21.54 12.74
C GLY A 279 4.59 21.91 11.38
N ASN A 280 4.06 23.12 11.25
CA ASN A 280 3.34 23.58 10.07
C ASN A 280 4.26 24.13 8.97
N VAL A 281 3.75 24.09 7.74
CA VAL A 281 4.35 24.72 6.56
C VAL A 281 3.41 25.83 6.09
N THR A 282 3.93 27.03 5.89
CA THR A 282 3.20 28.17 5.39
C THR A 282 3.97 28.84 4.25
N MET A 283 3.24 29.41 3.29
CA MET A 283 3.82 30.14 2.16
C MET A 283 3.16 31.51 2.05
N SER A 284 3.95 32.51 1.69
CA SER A 284 3.43 33.84 1.35
C SER A 284 2.86 33.88 -0.08
N HIS A 285 2.16 34.96 -0.40
CA HIS A 285 1.56 35.16 -1.72
C HIS A 285 2.62 35.44 -2.80
N HIS A 286 2.28 35.07 -4.05
CA HIS A 286 3.06 35.41 -5.24
C HIS A 286 4.49 34.88 -5.25
N LEU A 287 4.72 33.66 -4.78
CA LEU A 287 6.03 33.04 -4.71
C LEU A 287 6.23 31.96 -5.76
N ASN A 288 7.51 31.78 -6.11
CA ASN A 288 8.03 30.66 -6.90
C ASN A 288 8.99 29.83 -6.03
N ILE A 289 8.59 28.64 -5.68
CA ILE A 289 9.38 27.73 -4.85
C ILE A 289 9.89 26.56 -5.71
N ASN A 290 11.21 26.48 -5.86
CA ASN A 290 11.88 25.52 -6.74
C ASN A 290 11.34 25.56 -8.19
N TYR A 291 10.87 26.72 -8.64
CA TYR A 291 10.28 26.95 -9.94
C TYR A 291 10.90 28.16 -10.60
N THR A 292 11.28 28.02 -11.87
CA THR A 292 11.74 29.11 -12.71
C THR A 292 10.92 29.13 -13.98
N ASN A 293 10.27 30.24 -14.28
CA ASN A 293 9.42 30.37 -15.46
C ASN A 293 10.20 30.06 -16.75
N GLY A 294 9.62 29.23 -17.60
CA GLY A 294 10.25 28.81 -18.87
C GLY A 294 11.24 27.63 -18.73
N THR A 295 11.47 27.12 -17.54
CA THR A 295 12.23 25.89 -17.30
C THR A 295 11.32 24.79 -16.82
N GLU A 296 11.58 23.57 -17.26
CA GLU A 296 10.83 22.41 -16.77
C GLU A 296 11.15 22.18 -15.28
N PRO A 297 10.14 22.16 -14.41
CA PRO A 297 10.37 21.97 -12.99
C PRO A 297 10.75 20.52 -12.70
N ILE A 298 11.65 20.34 -11.72
CA ILE A 298 12.07 19.03 -11.20
C ILE A 298 11.65 18.90 -9.73
N PRO A 299 10.41 18.48 -9.44
CA PRO A 299 9.89 18.38 -8.08
C PRO A 299 10.69 17.44 -7.18
N ALA A 300 11.33 16.44 -7.77
CA ALA A 300 12.22 15.51 -7.09
C ALA A 300 13.35 16.21 -6.31
N ASN A 301 13.77 17.40 -6.77
CA ASN A 301 14.81 18.17 -6.11
C ASN A 301 14.37 18.84 -4.81
N LEU A 302 13.07 18.94 -4.55
CA LEU A 302 12.55 19.47 -3.28
C LEU A 302 11.52 18.50 -2.70
N GLN A 303 11.84 17.87 -1.60
CA GLN A 303 10.94 16.98 -0.88
C GLN A 303 10.65 17.58 0.52
N ILE A 304 9.38 17.73 0.85
CA ILE A 304 8.93 18.26 2.14
C ILE A 304 8.10 17.19 2.85
N TYR A 305 8.57 16.78 4.01
CA TYR A 305 7.92 15.82 4.89
C TYR A 305 7.51 16.50 6.19
N MET A 306 6.21 16.58 6.49
CA MET A 306 5.75 17.28 7.68
C MET A 306 4.82 16.46 8.57
N LEU A 307 4.95 16.62 9.89
CA LEU A 307 4.08 16.05 10.91
C LEU A 307 3.06 17.06 11.48
N GLY A 308 3.16 18.33 11.07
CA GLY A 308 2.21 19.36 11.46
C GLY A 308 0.80 19.12 10.93
N ASN A 309 -0.14 19.92 11.40
CA ASN A 309 -1.54 19.80 11.06
C ASN A 309 -2.04 20.79 9.97
N THR A 310 -1.16 21.67 9.50
CA THR A 310 -1.50 22.69 8.50
C THR A 310 -0.38 22.85 7.47
N TYR A 311 -0.72 22.66 6.21
CA TYR A 311 0.02 23.11 5.04
C TYR A 311 -0.79 24.19 4.36
N ASP A 312 -0.25 25.39 4.26
CA ASP A 312 -0.93 26.54 3.70
C ASP A 312 -0.14 27.14 2.53
N GLN A 313 -0.62 26.95 1.32
CA GLN A 313 -0.10 27.55 0.10
C GLN A 313 -0.95 28.75 -0.26
N ALA A 314 -0.45 29.96 -0.02
CA ALA A 314 -1.16 31.20 -0.29
C ALA A 314 -1.42 31.42 -1.80
N ASN A 315 -2.26 32.40 -2.12
CA ASN A 315 -2.67 32.70 -3.50
C ASN A 315 -1.48 33.02 -4.43
N HIS A 316 -1.59 32.64 -5.69
CA HIS A 316 -0.62 32.90 -6.76
C HIS A 316 0.78 32.34 -6.47
N THR A 317 0.87 31.27 -5.73
CA THR A 317 2.15 30.63 -5.39
C THR A 317 2.35 29.39 -6.25
N THR A 318 3.51 29.27 -6.88
CA THR A 318 3.93 28.10 -7.64
C THR A 318 4.97 27.33 -6.85
N VAL A 319 4.74 26.03 -6.67
CA VAL A 319 5.65 25.14 -5.96
C VAL A 319 5.99 23.95 -6.83
N ALA A 320 7.29 23.67 -6.99
CA ALA A 320 7.74 22.42 -7.60
C ALA A 320 8.36 21.53 -6.52
N ALA A 321 7.57 20.60 -5.98
CA ALA A 321 7.99 19.77 -4.86
C ALA A 321 7.18 18.46 -4.75
N ALA A 322 7.77 17.48 -4.07
CA ALA A 322 7.06 16.32 -3.54
C ALA A 322 6.74 16.56 -2.06
N ILE A 323 5.46 16.70 -1.71
CA ILE A 323 5.01 17.12 -0.38
C ILE A 323 4.24 15.98 0.29
N TYR A 324 4.69 15.57 1.47
CA TYR A 324 4.08 14.52 2.28
C TYR A 324 3.69 15.07 3.65
N ALA A 325 2.41 15.33 3.82
CA ALA A 325 1.79 15.97 4.98
C ALA A 325 0.60 15.15 5.51
N PRO A 326 0.79 13.88 5.92
CA PRO A 326 -0.29 12.91 6.11
C PRO A 326 -1.27 13.28 7.23
N LEU A 327 -0.86 14.12 8.17
CA LEU A 327 -1.70 14.57 9.28
C LEU A 327 -2.34 15.94 9.04
N ALA A 328 -1.88 16.66 8.00
CA ALA A 328 -2.28 18.04 7.77
C ALA A 328 -3.59 18.16 6.99
N THR A 329 -4.31 19.27 7.25
CA THR A 329 -5.20 19.84 6.27
C THR A 329 -4.39 20.76 5.37
N CYS A 330 -4.39 20.47 4.08
CA CYS A 330 -3.68 21.23 3.08
C CYS A 330 -4.63 22.24 2.43
N TYR A 331 -4.27 23.49 2.50
CA TYR A 331 -5.02 24.61 1.93
C TYR A 331 -4.30 25.15 0.70
N GLY A 332 -5.04 25.30 -0.39
CA GLY A 332 -4.56 25.93 -1.61
C GLY A 332 -5.27 27.26 -1.85
N GLY A 333 -4.50 28.31 -1.98
CA GLY A 333 -4.99 29.61 -2.35
C GLY A 333 -5.41 29.70 -3.83
N ALA A 334 -6.14 30.75 -4.19
CA ALA A 334 -6.58 30.95 -5.56
C ALA A 334 -5.38 31.11 -6.52
N GLN A 335 -5.48 30.48 -7.71
CA GLN A 335 -4.46 30.52 -8.78
C GLN A 335 -3.09 30.01 -8.34
N SER A 336 -3.06 29.12 -7.37
CA SER A 336 -1.81 28.45 -6.95
C SER A 336 -1.56 27.22 -7.81
N VAL A 337 -0.28 26.87 -7.95
CA VAL A 337 0.17 25.75 -8.79
C VAL A 337 1.10 24.84 -8.01
N VAL A 338 0.89 23.55 -8.11
CA VAL A 338 1.82 22.50 -7.63
C VAL A 338 2.32 21.70 -8.82
N TYR A 339 3.61 21.75 -9.06
CA TYR A 339 4.31 20.79 -9.89
C TYR A 339 4.83 19.68 -8.99
N GLY A 340 4.37 18.46 -9.19
CA GLY A 340 4.79 17.33 -8.39
C GLY A 340 3.65 16.55 -7.75
N SER A 341 3.72 16.33 -6.44
CA SER A 341 2.72 15.54 -5.71
C SER A 341 2.44 16.13 -4.34
N LEU A 342 1.19 16.07 -3.91
CA LEU A 342 0.72 16.52 -2.61
C LEU A 342 -0.06 15.42 -1.90
N VAL A 343 0.45 14.92 -0.78
CA VAL A 343 -0.17 13.89 0.06
C VAL A 343 -0.55 14.49 1.40
N CYS A 344 -1.84 14.49 1.76
CA CYS A 344 -2.38 15.18 2.93
C CYS A 344 -3.36 14.32 3.74
N GLY A 345 -3.65 14.74 4.97
CA GLY A 345 -4.78 14.21 5.73
C GLY A 345 -6.12 14.63 5.12
N SER A 346 -6.23 15.88 4.68
CA SER A 346 -7.34 16.45 3.91
C SER A 346 -6.82 17.49 2.94
N ILE A 347 -7.49 17.68 1.82
CA ILE A 347 -7.20 18.74 0.85
C ILE A 347 -8.45 19.60 0.71
N SER A 348 -8.30 20.89 0.96
CA SER A 348 -9.37 21.88 0.81
C SER A 348 -8.83 23.08 0.06
N ASN A 349 -9.47 23.44 -1.04
CA ASN A 349 -9.10 24.65 -1.75
C ASN A 349 -10.21 25.69 -1.79
N VAL A 350 -9.80 26.94 -1.98
CA VAL A 350 -10.70 28.11 -2.06
C VAL A 350 -11.04 28.46 -3.51
N GLY A 351 -10.30 27.90 -4.49
CA GLY A 351 -10.55 28.06 -5.92
C GLY A 351 -9.28 28.20 -6.76
N GLY A 352 -9.22 27.52 -7.92
CA GLY A 352 -8.16 27.69 -8.91
C GLY A 352 -6.80 27.09 -8.54
N TRP A 353 -6.75 25.98 -7.82
CA TRP A 353 -5.50 25.28 -7.51
C TRP A 353 -5.20 24.24 -8.60
N THR A 354 -4.08 24.37 -9.29
CA THR A 354 -3.67 23.49 -10.38
C THR A 354 -2.57 22.51 -9.92
N PHE A 355 -2.68 21.26 -10.34
CA PHE A 355 -1.69 20.23 -10.10
C PHE A 355 -1.15 19.71 -11.42
N HIS A 356 0.16 19.74 -11.57
CA HIS A 356 0.91 19.10 -12.65
C HIS A 356 1.74 17.97 -12.05
N TYR A 357 1.24 16.74 -12.15
CA TYR A 357 1.93 15.58 -11.59
C TYR A 357 3.17 15.23 -12.39
N ASP A 358 4.29 15.03 -11.71
CA ASP A 358 5.50 14.53 -12.34
C ASP A 358 5.58 13.01 -12.22
N ASP A 359 5.47 12.30 -13.35
CA ASP A 359 5.54 10.84 -13.43
C ASP A 359 6.87 10.28 -12.88
N ALA A 360 7.96 11.07 -12.94
CA ALA A 360 9.25 10.69 -12.38
C ALA A 360 9.21 10.50 -10.86
N LEU A 361 8.25 11.12 -10.15
CA LEU A 361 8.05 10.93 -8.71
C LEU A 361 7.59 9.51 -8.36
N GLY A 362 7.05 8.77 -9.31
CA GLY A 362 6.70 7.37 -9.11
C GLY A 362 7.88 6.49 -8.65
N ALA A 363 9.11 6.91 -8.93
CA ALA A 363 10.34 6.24 -8.51
C ALA A 363 10.95 6.81 -7.21
N ILE A 364 10.36 7.87 -6.64
CA ILE A 364 10.92 8.62 -5.51
C ILE A 364 10.05 8.44 -4.27
N GLY A 365 10.67 8.62 -3.12
CA GLY A 365 9.99 8.52 -1.84
C GLY A 365 9.53 7.10 -1.57
N ALA A 366 10.51 6.21 -1.44
CA ALA A 366 10.27 4.81 -1.11
C ALA A 366 9.20 4.66 -0.04
N GLY A 367 7.99 4.32 -0.46
CA GLY A 367 6.87 3.97 0.41
C GLY A 367 7.09 2.60 1.04
N ASP A 368 6.14 2.18 1.87
CA ASP A 368 6.14 0.83 2.40
C ASP A 368 6.01 -0.20 1.28
N PHE A 369 6.66 -1.34 1.48
CA PHE A 369 6.45 -2.50 0.61
C PHE A 369 5.02 -3.01 0.76
N ARG A 370 4.41 -3.36 -0.35
CA ARG A 370 3.07 -3.94 -0.44
C ARG A 370 3.11 -5.23 -1.22
N LEU A 371 2.22 -6.13 -0.89
CA LEU A 371 2.10 -7.41 -1.59
C LEU A 371 1.20 -7.26 -2.82
N ARG A 372 1.60 -7.92 -3.89
CA ARG A 372 0.78 -8.21 -5.09
C ARG A 372 1.10 -9.63 -5.57
N ASP A 373 0.36 -10.10 -6.53
CA ASP A 373 0.61 -11.37 -7.22
C ASP A 373 0.80 -12.55 -6.26
N TYR A 374 -0.16 -12.70 -5.34
CA TYR A 374 -0.17 -13.78 -4.37
C TYR A 374 -0.47 -15.09 -5.08
N SER A 375 0.42 -16.07 -4.97
CA SER A 375 0.27 -17.38 -5.60
C SER A 375 0.66 -18.50 -4.66
N GLU A 376 -0.06 -19.62 -4.81
CA GLU A 376 0.25 -20.88 -4.15
C GLU A 376 0.92 -21.81 -5.16
N GLY A 377 2.06 -22.38 -4.78
CA GLY A 377 2.86 -23.28 -5.60
C GLY A 377 2.95 -24.69 -5.03
#